data_ce52936a135b652525a7da68c45eb2b5
#
_entry.id   ce52936a135b652525a7da68c45eb2b5
#
_cell.length_a   1.000
_cell.length_b   1.000
_cell.length_c   1.000
_cell.angle_alpha   90.00
_cell.angle_beta   90.00
_cell.angle_gamma   90.00
#
_symmetry.space_group_name_H-M   'P 1'
#
loop_
_entity.id
_entity.type
_entity.pdbx_description
1 polymer ?
#
loop_
_entity_poly.entity_id
_entity_poly.type
_entity_poly.pdbx_seq_one_letter_code
_entity_poly.pdbx_strand_id
1 'polypeptide(L)' 'MDWHEFDKIEESLWGHRISVLCIDGQVVEGHFAQHNAADVEEDEEVEVDIEYRTHIVSIPINEIVSITVLD' A
#
# COMPACT_ATOMS: atom_id res chain seq x y z
N MET A 1 8.45 -0.06 -4.70
CA MET A 1 8.13 1.38 -4.52
C MET A 1 8.79 1.84 -3.26
N ASP A 2 9.39 3.02 -3.26
CA ASP A 2 10.01 3.46 -2.04
C ASP A 2 9.09 4.41 -1.31
N TRP A 3 9.47 4.78 -0.09
CA TRP A 3 8.62 5.62 0.73
C TRP A 3 8.36 6.97 0.10
N HIS A 4 9.35 7.53 -0.59
CA HIS A 4 9.16 8.86 -1.16
C HIS A 4 8.13 8.82 -2.27
N GLU A 5 8.11 7.75 -3.05
CA GLU A 5 7.11 7.63 -4.10
C GLU A 5 5.75 7.45 -3.48
N PHE A 6 5.64 6.62 -2.46
CA PHE A 6 4.35 6.39 -1.83
C PHE A 6 3.85 7.65 -1.18
N ASP A 7 4.72 8.39 -0.51
CA ASP A 7 4.30 9.60 0.17
C ASP A 7 3.70 10.60 -0.80
N LYS A 8 4.18 10.64 -2.02
CA LYS A 8 3.65 11.59 -2.96
C LYS A 8 2.25 11.25 -3.40
N ILE A 9 1.88 9.98 -3.40
CA ILE A 9 0.58 9.59 -3.90
C ILE A 9 -0.40 9.26 -2.80
N GLU A 10 0.06 9.17 -1.57
CA GLU A 10 -0.80 8.68 -0.51
C GLU A 10 -2.06 9.50 -0.36
N GLU A 11 -1.93 10.81 -0.48
CA GLU A 11 -3.07 11.63 -0.27
C GLU A 11 -4.15 11.33 -1.27
N SER A 12 -3.81 10.91 -2.45
CA SER A 12 -4.82 10.62 -3.46
C SER A 12 -5.43 9.25 -3.28
N LEU A 13 -4.93 8.45 -2.33
CA LEU A 13 -5.46 7.12 -2.13
C LEU A 13 -6.56 7.06 -1.09
N TRP A 14 -6.59 8.03 -0.17
CA TRP A 14 -7.55 8.01 0.91
C TRP A 14 -8.98 8.04 0.39
N GLY A 15 -9.77 7.09 0.85
CA GLY A 15 -11.17 7.04 0.46
C GLY A 15 -11.42 6.38 -0.87
N HIS A 16 -10.40 5.83 -1.48
CA HIS A 16 -10.55 5.25 -2.81
C HIS A 16 -10.24 3.78 -2.81
N ARG A 17 -10.77 3.09 -3.78
CA ARG A 17 -10.42 1.71 -4.02
C ARG A 17 -9.18 1.72 -4.90
N ILE A 18 -8.25 0.87 -4.62
CA ILE A 18 -6.98 0.86 -5.31
C ILE A 18 -6.62 -0.55 -5.75
N SER A 19 -5.71 -0.63 -6.69
CA SER A 19 -5.16 -1.88 -7.17
C SER A 19 -3.66 -1.79 -6.97
N VAL A 20 -3.08 -2.77 -6.30
CA VAL A 20 -1.66 -2.77 -5.99
C VAL A 20 -1.00 -3.91 -6.74
N LEU A 21 0.00 -3.60 -7.56
CA LEU A 21 0.75 -4.62 -8.27
C LEU A 21 2.01 -4.90 -7.47
N CYS A 22 2.23 -6.15 -7.14
CA CYS A 22 3.37 -6.55 -6.33
C CYS A 22 4.50 -7.09 -7.19
N ILE A 23 5.69 -7.16 -6.63
CA ILE A 23 6.86 -7.54 -7.40
C ILE A 23 6.79 -8.97 -7.89
N ASP A 24 5.98 -9.82 -7.24
CA ASP A 24 5.86 -11.18 -7.68
C ASP A 24 4.73 -11.34 -8.71
N GLY A 25 4.15 -10.26 -9.15
CA GLY A 25 3.11 -10.30 -10.15
C GLY A 25 1.71 -10.37 -9.59
N GLN A 26 1.55 -10.50 -8.29
CA GLN A 26 0.22 -10.55 -7.74
C GLN A 26 -0.41 -9.19 -7.74
N VAL A 27 -1.72 -9.13 -7.87
CA VAL A 27 -2.47 -7.89 -7.85
C VAL A 27 -3.45 -7.98 -6.71
N VAL A 28 -3.46 -6.97 -5.83
CA VAL A 28 -4.37 -6.93 -4.70
C VAL A 28 -5.24 -5.70 -4.85
N GLU A 29 -6.56 -5.87 -4.79
CA GLU A 29 -7.47 -4.75 -4.93
C GLU A 29 -8.30 -4.61 -3.68
N GLY A 30 -8.59 -3.44 -3.28
CA GLY A 30 -9.45 -3.16 -2.14
C GLY A 30 -9.40 -1.69 -1.79
N HIS A 31 -9.96 -1.32 -0.66
CA HIS A 31 -9.96 0.06 -0.24
C HIS A 31 -8.69 0.37 0.52
N PHE A 32 -8.10 1.50 0.23
CA PHE A 32 -6.91 1.91 0.96
C PHE A 32 -7.31 2.24 2.38
N ALA A 33 -6.74 1.58 3.35
CA ALA A 33 -7.07 1.82 4.75
C ALA A 33 -6.08 2.77 5.40
N GLN A 34 -4.81 2.46 5.31
CA GLN A 34 -3.79 3.31 5.94
C GLN A 34 -2.43 2.75 5.62
N HIS A 35 -1.39 3.43 6.01
CA HIS A 35 -0.07 2.83 6.01
C HIS A 35 0.40 2.66 7.44
N ASN A 36 1.23 1.68 7.68
CA ASN A 36 1.83 1.47 8.97
C ASN A 36 3.32 1.52 8.86
N ALA A 37 3.93 2.28 9.73
CA ALA A 37 5.36 2.30 9.78
C ALA A 37 5.73 1.37 10.89
N ALA A 38 6.40 0.33 10.60
CA ALA A 38 6.69 -0.55 11.61
C ALA A 38 7.71 0.07 12.47
N ASP A 39 8.34 -0.52 13.26
CA ASP A 39 9.09 0.09 14.12
C ASP A 39 10.23 0.66 13.55
N VAL A 40 10.58 1.68 13.88
CA VAL A 40 11.29 2.46 13.26
C VAL A 40 12.63 2.64 13.54
N GLU A 41 13.27 1.91 14.15
CA GLU A 41 14.50 2.17 14.48
C GLU A 41 15.34 2.21 13.36
N GLU A 42 15.46 1.38 12.56
CA GLU A 42 16.26 1.53 11.50
C GLU A 42 15.69 1.23 10.25
N ASP A 43 15.36 0.27 9.87
CA ASP A 43 14.91 0.05 8.62
C ASP A 43 13.58 -0.01 8.56
N GLU A 44 12.95 0.96 8.68
CA GLU A 44 11.65 0.96 8.72
C GLU A 44 11.04 0.37 7.63
N GLU A 45 10.20 -0.57 7.74
CA GLU A 45 9.44 -1.02 6.76
C GLU A 45 8.11 -0.50 6.84
N VAL A 46 7.66 0.23 5.92
CA VAL A 46 6.31 0.76 5.85
C VAL A 46 5.46 -0.28 5.14
N GLU A 47 4.26 -0.52 5.65
CA GLU A 47 3.32 -1.43 5.03
C GLU A 47 2.08 -0.69 4.61
N VAL A 48 1.51 -1.03 3.48
CA VAL A 48 0.27 -0.44 3.01
C VAL A 48 -0.84 -1.41 3.33
N ASP A 49 -1.85 -0.92 4.05
CA ASP A 49 -2.97 -1.75 4.48
C ASP A 49 -4.13 -1.54 3.54
N ILE A 50 -4.65 -2.62 3.00
CA ILE A 50 -5.77 -2.59 2.07
C ILE A 50 -6.87 -3.43 2.64
N GLU A 51 -8.06 -2.86 2.71
CA GLU A 51 -9.20 -3.60 3.21
C GLU A 51 -9.88 -4.31 2.07
N TYR A 52 -9.97 -5.63 2.16
CA TYR A 52 -10.61 -6.41 1.13
C TYR A 52 -11.65 -7.26 1.81
N ARG A 53 -12.89 -6.95 1.59
CA ARG A 53 -14.02 -7.63 2.22
C ARG A 53 -13.88 -7.47 3.73
N THR A 54 -13.70 -8.52 4.47
CA THR A 54 -13.63 -8.40 5.91
C THR A 54 -12.20 -8.58 6.39
N HIS A 55 -11.22 -8.52 5.50
CA HIS A 55 -9.84 -8.73 5.88
C HIS A 55 -9.00 -7.51 5.58
N ILE A 56 -7.93 -7.36 6.32
CA ILE A 56 -6.95 -6.33 6.04
C ILE A 56 -5.72 -7.05 5.53
N VAL A 57 -5.23 -6.62 4.39
CA VAL A 57 -4.04 -7.18 3.80
C VAL A 57 -2.95 -6.13 3.91
N SER A 58 -1.85 -6.46 4.54
CA SER A 58 -0.73 -5.51 4.70
C SER A 58 0.37 -5.91 3.75
N ILE A 59 0.80 -4.99 2.92
CA ILE A 59 1.81 -5.27 1.90
C ILE A 59 3.00 -4.37 2.16
N PRO A 60 4.18 -4.94 2.39
CA PRO A 60 5.37 -4.11 2.58
C PRO A 60 5.62 -3.26 1.35
N ILE A 61 5.96 -2.03 1.57
CA ILE A 61 6.06 -1.09 0.47
C ILE A 61 7.14 -1.50 -0.50
N ASN A 62 8.17 -2.16 -0.04
CA ASN A 62 9.23 -2.56 -0.94
C ASN A 62 8.82 -3.75 -1.82
N GLU A 63 7.64 -4.31 -1.60
CA GLU A 63 7.13 -5.35 -2.46
C GLU A 63 6.13 -4.81 -3.46
N ILE A 64 5.92 -3.52 -3.49
CA ILE A 64 4.94 -2.91 -4.37
C ILE A 64 5.62 -2.32 -5.58
N VAL A 65 5.12 -2.66 -6.76
CA VAL A 65 5.60 -2.07 -7.99
C VAL A 65 4.83 -0.79 -8.29
N SER A 66 3.53 -0.83 -8.19
CA SER A 66 2.72 0.34 -8.51
C SER A 66 1.36 0.26 -7.85
N ILE A 67 0.72 1.40 -7.69
CA ILE A 67 -0.61 1.49 -7.12
C ILE A 67 -1.45 2.32 -8.08
N THR A 68 -2.64 1.83 -8.40
CA THR A 68 -3.55 2.51 -9.30
C THR A 68 -4.84 2.79 -8.57
N VAL A 69 -5.35 4.00 -8.68
CA VAL A 69 -6.62 4.36 -8.08
C VAL A 69 -7.72 3.89 -9.02
N LEU A 70 -8.66 3.13 -8.51
CA LEU A 70 -9.71 2.55 -9.33
C LEU A 70 -10.97 3.40 -9.37
N ASP A 71 -11.28 4.08 -8.32
CA ASP A 71 -12.46 4.98 -8.36
C ASP A 71 -12.44 5.97 -7.22
#